data_0fc17a9843b524e58ae93e3ccbee2102
#
_entry.id   0fc17a9843b524e58ae93e3ccbee2102
#
_cell.length_a   1.000
_cell.length_b   1.000
_cell.length_c   1.000
_cell.angle_alpha   90.00
_cell.angle_beta   90.00
_cell.angle_gamma   90.00
#
_symmetry.space_group_name_H-M   'P 1'
#
loop_
_entity.id
_entity.type
_entity.pdbx_description
1 polymer ?
#
loop_
_entity_poly.entity_id
_entity_poly.type
_entity_poly.pdbx_seq_one_letter_code
_entity_poly.pdbx_strand_id
1 'polypeptide(L)'
;DKVISKDEMKLAIDNIASQIRTIISPLIIRRSRIDLDGIPAYKEDLIKQGIEFSVVNPPELLDYQLGELEGLYIYTLQRISRQATDDNTEEVDRRDYEQTEDIHDENLDKEDFKASRYKPIMYVLPEHEEKVKKTVEEAGFEYNLFKGTQRNLAKFMRTLLVRRFESSQYAFMISLNNMLDNCKNIVAWAE
;
A
#
# COMPACT_ATOMS: atom_id res chain seq x y z
N ASP A 1 16.16 22.59 -13.99
CA ASP A 1 14.98 22.02 -13.35
C ASP A 1 15.00 22.42 -11.89
N LYS A 2 13.94 23.10 -11.44
CA LYS A 2 13.84 23.62 -10.09
C LYS A 2 13.37 22.47 -9.19
N VAL A 3 14.23 22.00 -8.32
CA VAL A 3 13.87 21.00 -7.31
C VAL A 3 12.91 21.66 -6.33
N ILE A 4 11.64 21.24 -6.36
CA ILE A 4 10.59 21.73 -5.46
C ILE A 4 10.80 21.06 -4.11
N SER A 5 10.91 21.83 -3.03
CA SER A 5 11.04 21.28 -1.68
C SER A 5 9.75 20.58 -1.23
N LYS A 6 9.87 19.66 -0.24
CA LYS A 6 8.72 18.92 0.31
C LYS A 6 7.67 19.88 0.90
N ASP A 7 8.11 20.98 1.49
CA ASP A 7 7.22 22.00 2.08
C ASP A 7 6.51 22.83 1.01
N GLU A 8 7.21 23.18 -0.08
CA GLU A 8 6.59 23.87 -1.22
C GLU A 8 5.56 22.98 -1.91
N MET A 9 5.83 21.70 -2.04
CA MET A 9 4.86 20.73 -2.59
C MET A 9 3.63 20.60 -1.70
N LYS A 10 3.81 20.49 -0.39
CA LYS A 10 2.71 20.43 0.57
C LYS A 10 1.84 21.69 0.51
N LEU A 11 2.48 22.86 0.49
CA LEU A 11 1.78 24.14 0.37
C LEU A 11 0.98 24.24 -0.94
N ALA A 12 1.54 23.76 -2.04
CA ALA A 12 0.86 23.74 -3.34
C ALA A 12 -0.35 22.80 -3.32
N ILE A 13 -0.23 21.62 -2.72
CA ILE A 13 -1.32 20.64 -2.56
C ILE A 13 -2.45 21.23 -1.69
N ASP A 14 -2.10 21.85 -0.56
CA ASP A 14 -3.09 22.46 0.34
C ASP A 14 -3.83 23.63 -0.33
N ASN A 15 -3.13 24.42 -1.15
CA ASN A 15 -3.75 25.51 -1.94
C ASN A 15 -4.71 24.96 -2.99
N ILE A 16 -4.31 23.95 -3.77
CA ILE A 16 -5.17 23.31 -4.77
C ILE A 16 -6.39 22.66 -4.08
N ALA A 17 -6.18 21.95 -2.97
CA ALA A 17 -7.28 21.36 -2.20
C ALA A 17 -8.27 22.40 -1.69
N SER A 18 -7.79 23.58 -1.26
CA SER A 18 -8.62 24.69 -0.85
C SER A 18 -9.43 25.27 -2.01
N GLN A 19 -8.82 25.46 -3.17
CA GLN A 19 -9.50 25.93 -4.39
C GLN A 19 -10.60 24.96 -4.83
N ILE A 20 -10.29 23.65 -4.88
CA ILE A 20 -11.25 22.59 -5.20
C ILE A 20 -12.43 22.64 -4.21
N ARG A 21 -12.14 22.75 -2.91
CA ARG A 21 -13.16 22.83 -1.87
C ARG A 21 -14.08 24.03 -2.04
N THR A 22 -13.53 25.18 -2.43
CA THR A 22 -14.31 26.41 -2.69
C THR A 22 -15.25 26.25 -3.87
N ILE A 23 -14.81 25.56 -4.93
CA ILE A 23 -15.63 25.29 -6.12
C ILE A 23 -16.72 24.27 -5.85
N ILE A 24 -16.41 23.22 -5.10
CA ILE A 24 -17.31 22.08 -4.85
C ILE A 24 -18.30 22.37 -3.72
N SER A 25 -17.93 23.16 -2.73
CA SER A 25 -18.73 23.46 -1.53
C SER A 25 -20.17 23.93 -1.86
N PRO A 26 -20.44 24.81 -2.83
CA PRO A 26 -21.81 25.20 -3.18
C PRO A 26 -22.59 24.10 -3.92
N LEU A 27 -21.92 23.09 -4.47
CA LEU A 27 -22.53 22.00 -5.26
C LEU A 27 -22.81 20.76 -4.44
N ILE A 28 -22.09 20.57 -3.31
CA ILE A 28 -22.20 19.40 -2.46
C ILE A 28 -22.78 19.78 -1.10
N ILE A 29 -24.00 19.33 -0.84
CA ILE A 29 -24.60 19.44 0.49
C ILE A 29 -24.07 18.26 1.32
N ARG A 30 -23.03 18.49 2.12
CA ARG A 30 -22.52 17.54 3.10
C ARG A 30 -23.12 17.88 4.47
N ARG A 31 -23.83 16.91 5.05
CA ARG A 31 -24.30 17.01 6.43
C ARG A 31 -23.65 15.92 7.24
N SER A 32 -22.85 16.30 8.20
CA SER A 32 -22.26 15.41 9.20
C SER A 32 -22.92 15.66 10.55
N ARG A 33 -22.76 14.72 11.51
CA ARG A 33 -23.20 14.93 12.90
C ARG A 33 -22.58 16.18 13.51
N ILE A 34 -21.34 16.47 13.19
CA ILE A 34 -20.61 17.65 13.67
C ILE A 34 -21.28 18.94 13.16
N ASP A 35 -21.73 18.95 11.89
CA ASP A 35 -22.43 20.11 11.32
C ASP A 35 -23.80 20.34 11.99
N LEU A 36 -24.50 19.25 12.32
CA LEU A 36 -25.78 19.31 13.02
C LEU A 36 -25.64 19.86 14.47
N ASP A 37 -24.61 19.42 15.17
CA ASP A 37 -24.33 19.87 16.54
C ASP A 37 -23.73 21.30 16.58
N GLY A 38 -23.01 21.69 15.52
CA GLY A 38 -22.38 23.02 15.37
C GLY A 38 -23.33 24.13 14.97
N ILE A 39 -24.55 23.84 14.45
CA ILE A 39 -25.52 24.83 14.01
C ILE A 39 -26.61 24.98 15.10
N PRO A 40 -26.75 26.16 15.76
CA PRO A 40 -27.65 26.33 16.89
C PRO A 40 -29.10 25.91 16.63
N ALA A 41 -29.62 26.20 15.45
CA ALA A 41 -31.00 25.84 15.08
C ALA A 41 -31.23 24.34 15.03
N TYR A 42 -30.26 23.57 14.52
CA TYR A 42 -30.36 22.11 14.50
C TYR A 42 -30.15 21.50 15.88
N LYS A 43 -29.24 22.08 16.67
CA LYS A 43 -28.99 21.64 18.04
C LYS A 43 -30.21 21.77 18.92
N GLU A 44 -30.92 22.91 18.84
CA GLU A 44 -32.17 23.10 19.56
C GLU A 44 -33.26 22.10 19.15
N ASP A 45 -33.35 21.78 17.87
CA ASP A 45 -34.32 20.81 17.36
C ASP A 45 -34.01 19.40 17.84
N LEU A 46 -32.74 18.99 17.83
CA LEU A 46 -32.27 17.70 18.36
C LEU A 46 -32.60 17.56 19.86
N ILE A 47 -32.36 18.61 20.64
CA ILE A 47 -32.68 18.64 22.08
C ILE A 47 -34.18 18.48 22.28
N LYS A 48 -35.02 19.20 21.52
CA LYS A 48 -36.49 19.12 21.61
C LYS A 48 -37.01 17.72 21.27
N GLN A 49 -36.35 17.03 20.34
CA GLN A 49 -36.69 15.67 19.93
C GLN A 49 -36.07 14.57 20.83
N GLY A 50 -35.25 14.95 21.81
CA GLY A 50 -34.54 13.99 22.68
C GLY A 50 -33.55 13.12 21.94
N ILE A 51 -33.00 13.60 20.82
CA ILE A 51 -32.01 12.86 20.02
C ILE A 51 -30.62 13.18 20.52
N GLU A 52 -29.93 12.16 21.02
CA GLU A 52 -28.52 12.22 21.40
C GLU A 52 -27.67 11.39 20.42
N PHE A 53 -26.56 11.96 20.01
CA PHE A 53 -25.59 11.22 19.18
C PHE A 53 -24.62 10.41 20.05
N SER A 54 -24.29 9.23 19.58
CA SER A 54 -23.27 8.41 20.23
C SER A 54 -21.93 9.14 20.27
N VAL A 55 -21.32 9.19 21.42
CA VAL A 55 -19.98 9.72 21.61
C VAL A 55 -18.98 8.59 21.31
N VAL A 56 -18.00 8.88 20.45
CA VAL A 56 -16.89 7.95 20.19
C VAL A 56 -15.85 8.15 21.28
N ASN A 57 -15.70 7.17 22.13
CA ASN A 57 -14.64 7.17 23.14
C ASN A 57 -13.25 7.06 22.46
N PRO A 58 -12.18 7.54 23.10
CA PRO A 58 -10.83 7.26 22.65
C PRO A 58 -10.63 5.75 22.46
N PRO A 59 -9.83 5.32 21.47
CA PRO A 59 -9.55 3.91 21.29
C PRO A 59 -8.80 3.37 22.51
N GLU A 60 -9.26 2.23 23.01
CA GLU A 60 -8.58 1.49 24.07
C GLU A 60 -7.75 0.38 23.44
N LEU A 61 -6.51 0.21 23.96
CA LEU A 61 -5.66 -0.90 23.56
C LEU A 61 -6.20 -2.17 24.18
N LEU A 62 -6.69 -3.09 23.34
CA LEU A 62 -7.03 -4.44 23.77
C LEU A 62 -5.80 -5.31 23.59
N ASP A 63 -5.09 -5.56 24.70
CA ASP A 63 -3.94 -6.46 24.72
C ASP A 63 -4.39 -7.89 24.96
N TYR A 64 -3.85 -8.82 24.19
CA TYR A 64 -4.11 -10.24 24.30
C TYR A 64 -2.85 -11.07 24.06
N GLN A 65 -2.75 -12.19 24.75
CA GLN A 65 -1.63 -13.09 24.62
C GLN A 65 -1.97 -14.20 23.63
N LEU A 66 -1.12 -14.42 22.64
CA LEU A 66 -1.28 -15.49 21.65
C LEU A 66 -0.94 -16.89 22.21
N GLY A 67 -0.25 -16.95 23.35
CA GLY A 67 0.16 -18.19 23.97
C GLY A 67 1.05 -19.05 23.05
N GLU A 68 0.70 -20.32 22.88
CA GLU A 68 1.47 -21.25 22.04
C GLU A 68 1.49 -20.87 20.55
N LEU A 69 0.56 -20.04 20.09
CA LEU A 69 0.49 -19.56 18.70
C LEU A 69 1.45 -18.41 18.40
N GLU A 70 2.04 -17.81 19.42
CA GLU A 70 2.91 -16.63 19.24
C GLU A 70 4.10 -16.91 18.33
N GLY A 71 4.76 -18.05 18.50
CA GLY A 71 5.88 -18.45 17.65
C GLY A 71 5.49 -18.61 16.19
N LEU A 72 4.34 -19.25 15.92
CA LEU A 72 3.82 -19.41 14.57
C LEU A 72 3.41 -18.06 13.95
N TYR A 73 2.83 -17.18 14.75
CA TYR A 73 2.42 -15.85 14.32
C TYR A 73 3.64 -15.03 13.89
N ILE A 74 4.66 -14.93 14.75
CA ILE A 74 5.89 -14.19 14.48
C ILE A 74 6.62 -14.77 13.27
N TYR A 75 6.75 -16.10 13.19
CA TYR A 75 7.37 -16.78 12.07
C TYR A 75 6.67 -16.44 10.74
N THR A 76 5.34 -16.53 10.68
CA THR A 76 4.55 -16.23 9.49
C THR A 76 4.71 -14.77 9.08
N LEU A 77 4.64 -13.86 10.06
CA LEU A 77 4.80 -12.42 9.83
C LEU A 77 6.18 -12.10 9.24
N GLN A 78 7.24 -12.68 9.80
CA GLN A 78 8.60 -12.52 9.29
C GLN A 78 8.73 -13.00 7.84
N ARG A 79 8.16 -14.16 7.48
CA ARG A 79 8.20 -14.71 6.13
C ARG A 79 7.47 -13.84 5.10
N ILE A 80 6.42 -13.16 5.49
CA ILE A 80 5.67 -12.26 4.60
C ILE A 80 6.37 -10.90 4.50
N SER A 81 6.83 -10.34 5.63
CA SER A 81 7.34 -8.97 5.71
C SER A 81 8.80 -8.83 5.31
N ARG A 82 9.58 -9.95 5.37
CA ARG A 82 10.99 -9.93 5.04
C ARG A 82 11.18 -9.39 3.61
N GLN A 83 11.88 -8.29 3.52
CA GLN A 83 12.34 -7.74 2.24
C GLN A 83 13.78 -8.23 2.05
N ALA A 84 14.20 -8.39 0.81
CA ALA A 84 15.62 -8.48 0.52
C ALA A 84 16.25 -7.25 1.17
N THR A 85 17.07 -7.46 2.17
CA THR A 85 17.56 -6.40 3.05
C THR A 85 18.47 -5.46 2.27
N ASP A 86 17.95 -4.26 2.07
CA ASP A 86 18.80 -3.08 2.15
C ASP A 86 18.58 -2.52 3.57
N ASP A 87 19.39 -2.96 4.50
CA ASP A 87 19.27 -2.65 5.92
C ASP A 87 19.63 -1.19 6.25
N ASN A 88 19.83 -0.31 5.27
CA ASN A 88 20.30 1.05 5.43
C ASN A 88 19.51 2.14 4.72
N THR A 89 18.25 1.92 4.37
CA THR A 89 17.44 3.03 3.84
C THR A 89 16.46 3.56 4.87
N GLU A 90 16.98 4.38 5.76
CA GLU A 90 16.25 5.56 6.23
C GLU A 90 15.72 6.29 5.00
N GLU A 91 14.40 6.56 4.95
CA GLU A 91 13.69 7.42 4.00
C GLU A 91 14.37 7.62 2.63
N VAL A 92 14.22 6.69 1.72
CA VAL A 92 14.64 6.87 0.32
C VAL A 92 13.79 8.00 -0.28
N ASP A 93 14.40 9.17 -0.38
CA ASP A 93 13.88 10.30 -1.14
C ASP A 93 13.59 9.83 -2.58
N ARG A 94 12.41 10.17 -3.11
CA ARG A 94 11.92 9.75 -4.43
C ARG A 94 12.87 10.08 -5.60
N ARG A 95 14.00 10.72 -5.34
CA ARG A 95 15.02 11.14 -6.30
C ARG A 95 16.09 10.09 -6.64
N ASP A 96 16.20 9.01 -5.85
CA ASP A 96 17.23 7.98 -6.03
C ASP A 96 16.80 6.77 -6.86
N TYR A 97 15.78 6.93 -7.72
CA TYR A 97 15.35 5.85 -8.62
C TYR A 97 16.41 5.45 -9.67
N GLU A 98 17.42 6.29 -9.89
CA GLU A 98 18.44 6.06 -10.91
C GLU A 98 19.66 5.24 -10.44
N GLN A 99 19.85 5.03 -9.13
CA GLN A 99 21.06 4.41 -8.58
C GLN A 99 20.86 3.20 -7.67
N THR A 100 19.63 2.70 -7.51
CA THR A 100 19.47 1.44 -6.77
C THR A 100 19.94 0.29 -7.63
N GLU A 101 21.15 -0.19 -7.35
CA GLU A 101 21.67 -1.48 -7.84
C GLU A 101 20.58 -2.54 -7.72
N ASP A 102 20.53 -3.44 -8.68
CA ASP A 102 19.57 -4.54 -8.70
C ASP A 102 19.75 -5.39 -7.45
N ILE A 103 18.93 -5.16 -6.44
CA ILE A 103 18.90 -5.98 -5.24
C ILE A 103 18.31 -7.31 -5.68
N HIS A 104 19.18 -8.24 -5.98
CA HIS A 104 18.79 -9.62 -6.24
C HIS A 104 18.14 -10.20 -5.00
N ASP A 105 17.03 -10.92 -5.16
CA ASP A 105 16.38 -11.67 -4.07
C ASP A 105 17.28 -12.81 -3.51
N GLU A 106 18.60 -12.77 -3.76
CA GLU A 106 19.59 -13.76 -3.34
C GLU A 106 19.67 -13.90 -1.81
N ASN A 107 19.33 -12.82 -1.09
CA ASN A 107 19.33 -12.82 0.38
C ASN A 107 18.03 -13.34 1.00
N LEU A 108 17.01 -13.66 0.17
CA LEU A 108 15.76 -14.23 0.67
C LEU A 108 15.83 -15.76 0.67
N ASP A 109 15.45 -16.36 1.79
CA ASP A 109 15.27 -17.79 1.88
C ASP A 109 14.22 -18.30 0.89
N LYS A 110 14.30 -19.59 0.51
CA LYS A 110 13.31 -20.21 -0.39
C LYS A 110 11.87 -20.11 0.13
N GLU A 111 11.73 -20.05 1.46
CA GLU A 111 10.45 -19.99 2.14
C GLU A 111 9.88 -18.56 2.29
N ASP A 112 10.68 -17.54 2.00
CA ASP A 112 10.22 -16.14 2.09
C ASP A 112 9.28 -15.77 0.93
N PHE A 113 8.30 -14.91 1.22
CA PHE A 113 7.38 -14.44 0.20
C PHE A 113 8.06 -13.45 -0.74
N LYS A 114 8.46 -13.90 -1.92
CA LYS A 114 9.22 -13.11 -2.91
C LYS A 114 8.37 -12.10 -3.68
N ALA A 115 7.06 -12.27 -3.67
CA ALA A 115 6.12 -11.45 -4.46
C ALA A 115 6.46 -11.37 -5.97
N SER A 116 7.14 -12.38 -6.52
CA SER A 116 7.69 -12.41 -7.88
C SER A 116 6.65 -12.15 -8.97
N ARG A 117 5.42 -12.63 -8.79
CA ARG A 117 4.30 -12.36 -9.70
C ARG A 117 4.04 -10.86 -9.92
N TYR A 118 4.33 -10.03 -8.93
CA TYR A 118 4.06 -8.59 -8.95
C TYR A 118 5.25 -7.77 -9.44
N LYS A 119 6.39 -8.41 -9.64
CA LYS A 119 7.62 -7.80 -10.16
C LYS A 119 8.33 -8.72 -11.18
N PRO A 120 7.62 -9.27 -12.20
CA PRO A 120 8.21 -10.24 -13.14
C PRO A 120 9.41 -9.69 -13.89
N ILE A 121 9.48 -8.37 -14.12
CA ILE A 121 10.60 -7.73 -14.79
C ILE A 121 11.94 -7.92 -14.08
N MET A 122 11.91 -8.14 -12.75
CA MET A 122 13.12 -8.40 -11.95
C MET A 122 13.69 -9.81 -12.14
N TYR A 123 12.96 -10.69 -12.83
CA TYR A 123 13.35 -12.09 -13.09
C TYR A 123 13.60 -12.34 -14.57
N VAL A 124 13.68 -11.29 -15.37
CA VAL A 124 14.06 -11.40 -16.78
C VAL A 124 15.52 -11.83 -16.87
N LEU A 125 15.79 -12.84 -17.67
CA LEU A 125 17.15 -13.30 -17.90
C LEU A 125 17.97 -12.21 -18.60
N PRO A 126 19.25 -12.03 -18.25
CA PRO A 126 20.10 -10.97 -18.83
C PRO A 126 20.12 -10.96 -20.37
N GLU A 127 20.05 -12.13 -20.99
CA GLU A 127 20.00 -12.30 -22.45
C GLU A 127 18.72 -11.74 -23.10
N HIS A 128 17.66 -11.54 -22.32
CA HIS A 128 16.38 -11.03 -22.80
C HIS A 128 16.06 -9.60 -22.31
N GLU A 129 16.89 -9.02 -21.47
CA GLU A 129 16.65 -7.73 -20.85
C GLU A 129 16.50 -6.60 -21.89
N GLU A 130 17.40 -6.53 -22.87
CA GLU A 130 17.33 -5.52 -23.93
C GLU A 130 16.06 -5.65 -24.79
N LYS A 131 15.61 -6.88 -25.06
CA LYS A 131 14.37 -7.12 -25.78
C LYS A 131 13.15 -6.65 -25.00
N VAL A 132 13.12 -6.97 -23.70
CA VAL A 132 12.03 -6.55 -22.82
C VAL A 132 12.01 -5.04 -22.66
N LYS A 133 13.17 -4.42 -22.47
CA LYS A 133 13.32 -2.96 -22.39
C LYS A 133 12.73 -2.28 -23.64
N LYS A 134 13.14 -2.74 -24.82
CA LYS A 134 12.60 -2.20 -26.09
C LYS A 134 11.09 -2.36 -26.18
N THR A 135 10.53 -3.50 -25.80
CA THR A 135 9.08 -3.76 -25.81
C THR A 135 8.33 -2.81 -24.87
N VAL A 136 8.89 -2.57 -23.68
CA VAL A 136 8.30 -1.64 -22.70
C VAL A 136 8.31 -0.19 -23.22
N GLU A 137 9.42 0.23 -23.83
CA GLU A 137 9.57 1.56 -24.41
C GLU A 137 8.65 1.76 -25.65
N GLU A 138 8.51 0.75 -26.51
CA GLU A 138 7.57 0.74 -27.64
C GLU A 138 6.11 0.81 -27.16
N ALA A 139 5.79 0.27 -25.98
CA ALA A 139 4.48 0.41 -25.34
C ALA A 139 4.26 1.80 -24.70
N GLY A 140 5.24 2.70 -24.75
CA GLY A 140 5.14 4.08 -24.25
C GLY A 140 5.49 4.25 -22.78
N PHE A 141 6.14 3.26 -22.15
CA PHE A 141 6.58 3.34 -20.76
C PHE A 141 8.10 3.53 -20.68
N GLU A 142 8.56 4.33 -19.75
CA GLU A 142 9.97 4.39 -19.39
C GLU A 142 10.35 3.12 -18.60
N TYR A 143 11.40 2.41 -19.01
CA TYR A 143 11.79 1.12 -18.46
C TYR A 143 12.06 1.16 -16.95
N ASN A 144 12.84 2.15 -16.47
CA ASN A 144 13.16 2.29 -15.06
C ASN A 144 11.94 2.62 -14.21
N LEU A 145 11.06 3.48 -14.70
CA LEU A 145 9.80 3.81 -14.04
C LEU A 145 8.89 2.58 -13.96
N PHE A 146 8.82 1.78 -15.03
CA PHE A 146 8.05 0.54 -15.06
C PHE A 146 8.60 -0.49 -14.06
N LYS A 147 9.94 -0.66 -13.99
CA LYS A 147 10.64 -1.50 -13.02
C LYS A 147 10.33 -1.05 -11.58
N GLY A 148 10.42 0.26 -11.31
CA GLY A 148 10.07 0.87 -10.01
C GLY A 148 8.61 0.65 -9.62
N THR A 149 7.68 0.78 -10.56
CA THR A 149 6.25 0.54 -10.32
C THR A 149 5.97 -0.90 -9.90
N GLN A 150 6.59 -1.88 -10.57
CA GLN A 150 6.44 -3.30 -10.20
C GLN A 150 7.03 -3.58 -8.80
N ARG A 151 8.18 -2.98 -8.47
CA ARG A 151 8.78 -3.10 -7.12
C ARG A 151 7.83 -2.55 -6.05
N ASN A 152 7.23 -1.38 -6.29
CA ASN A 152 6.26 -0.78 -5.37
C ASN A 152 4.99 -1.62 -5.25
N LEU A 153 4.51 -2.23 -6.33
CA LEU A 153 3.39 -3.15 -6.30
C LEU A 153 3.68 -4.38 -5.43
N ALA A 154 4.88 -4.95 -5.54
CA ALA A 154 5.29 -6.07 -4.71
C ALA A 154 5.34 -5.70 -3.21
N LYS A 155 5.85 -4.50 -2.85
CA LYS A 155 5.82 -3.97 -1.49
C LYS A 155 4.38 -3.81 -0.98
N PHE A 156 3.52 -3.22 -1.80
CA PHE A 156 2.11 -3.04 -1.47
C PHE A 156 1.40 -4.37 -1.20
N MET A 157 1.65 -5.39 -2.03
CA MET A 157 1.06 -6.71 -1.84
C MET A 157 1.52 -7.40 -0.56
N ARG A 158 2.77 -7.22 -0.14
CA ARG A 158 3.25 -7.68 1.18
C ARG A 158 2.46 -7.03 2.31
N THR A 159 2.32 -5.70 2.27
CA THR A 159 1.54 -4.97 3.27
C THR A 159 0.08 -5.43 3.34
N LEU A 160 -0.53 -5.70 2.18
CA LEU A 160 -1.90 -6.24 2.14
C LEU A 160 -1.99 -7.64 2.76
N LEU A 161 -1.01 -8.50 2.52
CA LEU A 161 -0.98 -9.85 3.12
C LEU A 161 -0.82 -9.79 4.64
N VAL A 162 0.08 -8.93 5.14
CA VAL A 162 0.25 -8.70 6.57
C VAL A 162 -1.08 -8.26 7.20
N ARG A 163 -1.70 -7.22 6.64
CA ARG A 163 -3.00 -6.73 7.13
C ARG A 163 -4.10 -7.79 7.10
N ARG A 164 -4.11 -8.64 6.07
CA ARG A 164 -5.06 -9.76 6.01
C ARG A 164 -4.78 -10.82 7.06
N PHE A 165 -3.52 -11.14 7.27
CA PHE A 165 -3.10 -12.08 8.31
C PHE A 165 -3.50 -11.60 9.70
N GLU A 166 -3.27 -10.31 10.01
CA GLU A 166 -3.66 -9.70 11.29
C GLU A 166 -5.18 -9.59 11.47
N SER A 167 -5.92 -9.37 10.38
CA SER A 167 -7.38 -9.21 10.44
C SER A 167 -8.14 -10.53 10.47
N SER A 168 -7.75 -11.51 9.66
CA SER A 168 -8.44 -12.78 9.53
C SER A 168 -7.56 -13.86 8.91
N GLN A 169 -7.23 -14.88 9.67
CA GLN A 169 -6.49 -16.04 9.19
C GLN A 169 -7.21 -16.73 8.01
N TYR A 170 -8.52 -16.82 8.04
CA TYR A 170 -9.31 -17.40 6.94
C TYR A 170 -9.17 -16.60 5.64
N ALA A 171 -9.31 -15.27 5.71
CA ALA A 171 -9.15 -14.39 4.54
C ALA A 171 -7.70 -14.42 4.02
N PHE A 172 -6.72 -14.56 4.90
CA PHE A 172 -5.33 -14.73 4.54
C PHE A 172 -5.10 -16.02 3.76
N MET A 173 -5.59 -17.16 4.24
CA MET A 173 -5.49 -18.47 3.57
C MET A 173 -6.14 -18.48 2.19
N ILE A 174 -7.35 -17.89 2.05
CA ILE A 174 -7.99 -17.74 0.73
C ILE A 174 -7.09 -16.93 -0.21
N SER A 175 -6.48 -15.87 0.29
CA SER A 175 -5.61 -15.02 -0.54
C SER A 175 -4.37 -15.75 -1.02
N LEU A 176 -3.74 -16.54 -0.16
CA LEU A 176 -2.59 -17.37 -0.51
C LEU A 176 -2.97 -18.44 -1.55
N ASN A 177 -4.10 -19.12 -1.35
CA ASN A 177 -4.57 -20.14 -2.29
C ASN A 177 -4.85 -19.52 -3.67
N ASN A 178 -5.53 -18.39 -3.73
CA ASN A 178 -5.78 -17.67 -4.99
C ASN A 178 -4.45 -17.24 -5.67
N MET A 179 -3.46 -16.81 -4.89
CA MET A 179 -2.14 -16.48 -5.43
C MET A 179 -1.42 -17.71 -5.99
N LEU A 180 -1.48 -18.83 -5.27
CA LEU A 180 -0.89 -20.10 -5.68
C LEU A 180 -1.51 -20.61 -6.99
N ASP A 181 -2.85 -20.63 -7.08
CA ASP A 181 -3.55 -21.09 -8.28
C ASP A 181 -3.25 -20.20 -9.50
N ASN A 182 -3.18 -18.89 -9.27
CA ASN A 182 -2.78 -17.97 -10.33
C ASN A 182 -1.32 -18.18 -10.78
N CYS A 183 -0.40 -18.52 -9.86
CA CYS A 183 0.98 -18.84 -10.23
C CYS A 183 1.05 -20.16 -11.03
N LYS A 184 0.29 -21.19 -10.62
CA LYS A 184 0.17 -22.45 -11.37
C LYS A 184 -0.36 -22.23 -12.78
N ASN A 185 -1.38 -21.39 -12.93
CA ASN A 185 -1.95 -21.07 -14.24
C ASN A 185 -0.93 -20.36 -15.16
N ILE A 186 -0.09 -19.47 -14.62
CA ILE A 186 0.97 -18.82 -15.40
C ILE A 186 2.01 -19.83 -15.86
N VAL A 187 2.43 -20.75 -14.98
CA VAL A 187 3.39 -21.82 -15.33
C VAL A 187 2.81 -22.72 -16.44
N ALA A 188 1.56 -23.17 -16.26
CA ALA A 188 0.89 -24.01 -17.25
C ALA A 188 0.67 -23.32 -18.62
N TRP A 189 0.58 -21.98 -18.62
CA TRP A 189 0.50 -21.21 -19.85
C TRP A 189 1.87 -21.08 -20.55
N ALA A 190 2.96 -21.09 -19.78
CA ALA A 190 4.32 -20.95 -20.32
C ALA A 190 4.93 -22.26 -20.84
N GLU A 191 4.40 -23.42 -20.43
CA GLU A 191 4.73 -24.77 -20.94
C GLU A 191 4.01 -25.07 -22.26
#